data_fc248f86c53a041b3f6bf26e78fc2879
#
_entry.id   fc248f86c53a041b3f6bf26e78fc2879
#
_cell.length_a   1.000
_cell.length_b   1.000
_cell.length_c   1.000
_cell.angle_alpha   90.00
_cell.angle_beta   90.00
_cell.angle_gamma   90.00
#
_symmetry.space_group_name_H-M   'P 1'
#
loop_
_entity.id
_entity.type
_entity.pdbx_description
1 polymer ?
#
loop_
_entity_poly.entity_id
_entity_poly.type
_entity_poly.pdbx_seq_one_letter_code
_entity_poly.pdbx_strand_id
1 'polypeptide(L)'
;MRTAEGKITEVVYLPGATPDGGMVEVRLQSAGQSQLIRLAPVGFLKQSGLLLREGDTVIVKGFPVTGMEGDLLVATELRKGEKTLSLRDTRGRQAW
;
A
#
# COMPACT_ATOMS: atom_id res chain seq x y z
N MET A 1 -2.37 -4.25 -14.63
CA MET A 1 -1.97 -3.39 -13.51
C MET A 1 -2.91 -2.20 -13.40
N ARG A 2 -3.20 -1.79 -12.19
CA ARG A 2 -4.19 -0.74 -11.92
C ARG A 2 -3.54 0.39 -11.14
N THR A 3 -3.97 1.63 -11.39
CA THR A 3 -3.52 2.80 -10.64
C THR A 3 -4.68 3.34 -9.82
N ALA A 4 -4.41 3.63 -8.55
CA ALA A 4 -5.37 4.25 -7.65
C ALA A 4 -4.77 5.50 -7.06
N GLU A 5 -5.54 6.59 -7.06
CA GLU A 5 -5.14 7.83 -6.43
C GLU A 5 -6.23 8.24 -5.47
N GLY A 6 -5.85 8.64 -4.26
CA GLY A 6 -6.84 9.04 -3.29
C GLY A 6 -6.24 9.44 -1.97
N LYS A 7 -7.14 9.71 -1.03
CA LYS A 7 -6.76 10.11 0.32
C LYS A 7 -6.82 8.89 1.24
N ILE A 8 -5.80 8.73 2.06
CA ILE A 8 -5.76 7.66 3.06
C ILE A 8 -6.78 7.97 4.15
N THR A 9 -7.76 7.08 4.31
CA THR A 9 -8.75 7.20 5.37
C THR A 9 -8.45 6.31 6.56
N GLU A 10 -7.62 5.27 6.37
CA GLU A 10 -7.26 4.35 7.44
C GLU A 10 -5.92 3.71 7.13
N VAL A 11 -5.06 3.57 8.16
CA VAL A 11 -3.82 2.81 8.07
C VAL A 11 -3.98 1.58 8.96
N VAL A 12 -3.83 0.39 8.38
CA VAL A 12 -4.05 -0.87 9.08
C VAL A 12 -2.73 -1.61 9.21
N TYR A 13 -2.43 -2.08 10.42
CA TYR A 13 -1.24 -2.87 10.69
C TYR A 13 -1.67 -4.30 10.97
N LEU A 14 -1.38 -5.20 10.03
CA LEU A 14 -1.71 -6.61 10.21
C LEU A 14 -0.53 -7.31 10.87
N PRO A 15 -0.75 -7.99 12.01
CA PRO A 15 0.33 -8.76 12.61
C PRO A 15 0.80 -9.84 11.65
N GLY A 16 2.10 -9.98 11.52
CA GLY A 16 2.67 -10.94 10.60
C GLY A 16 3.85 -11.66 11.22
N ALA A 17 4.25 -12.74 10.58
CA ALA A 17 5.38 -13.55 11.01
C ALA A 17 6.71 -13.05 10.42
N THR A 18 6.74 -11.83 9.91
CA THR A 18 7.98 -11.28 9.33
C THR A 18 8.83 -10.64 10.42
N PRO A 19 10.17 -10.69 10.27
CA PRO A 19 11.06 -10.03 11.24
C PRO A 19 10.87 -8.52 11.29
N ASP A 20 10.30 -7.93 10.24
CA ASP A 20 10.11 -6.49 10.13
C ASP A 20 8.80 -6.00 10.74
N GLY A 21 8.09 -6.87 11.44
CA GLY A 21 6.80 -6.54 12.04
C GLY A 21 5.64 -6.87 11.12
N GLY A 22 4.53 -6.17 11.28
CA GLY A 22 3.31 -6.45 10.54
C GLY A 22 3.31 -5.85 9.16
N MET A 23 2.38 -6.34 8.33
CA MET A 23 2.13 -5.80 7.01
C MET A 23 1.28 -4.54 7.14
N VAL A 24 1.61 -3.51 6.38
CA VAL A 24 0.84 -2.26 6.37
C VAL A 24 -0.11 -2.28 5.17
N GLU A 25 -1.39 -2.02 5.47
CA GLU A 25 -2.40 -1.80 4.45
C GLU A 25 -3.02 -0.44 4.67
N VAL A 26 -3.46 0.20 3.61
CA VAL A 26 -4.15 1.47 3.70
C VAL A 26 -5.47 1.38 2.94
N ARG A 27 -6.44 2.15 3.42
CA ARG A 27 -7.68 2.33 2.69
C ARG A 27 -7.65 3.70 2.04
N LEU A 28 -7.79 3.71 0.72
CA LEU A 28 -7.85 4.95 -0.05
C LEU A 28 -9.27 5.25 -0.43
N GLN A 29 -9.65 6.51 -0.32
CA GLN A 29 -10.94 6.98 -0.80
C GLN A 29 -10.73 7.91 -1.99
N SER A 30 -11.45 7.62 -3.08
CA SER A 30 -11.39 8.41 -4.30
C SER A 30 -12.74 8.34 -5.00
N ALA A 31 -13.29 9.50 -5.37
CA ALA A 31 -14.54 9.59 -6.14
C ALA A 31 -15.69 8.78 -5.52
N GLY A 32 -15.80 8.81 -4.19
CA GLY A 32 -16.86 8.09 -3.49
C GLY A 32 -16.64 6.61 -3.31
N GLN A 33 -15.50 6.08 -3.75
CA GLN A 33 -15.16 4.68 -3.62
C GLN A 33 -13.99 4.49 -2.69
N SER A 34 -13.98 3.37 -1.98
CA SER A 34 -12.93 3.00 -1.05
C SER A 34 -12.20 1.76 -1.58
N GLN A 35 -10.87 1.80 -1.56
CA GLN A 35 -10.03 0.70 -2.04
C GLN A 35 -9.04 0.31 -0.96
N LEU A 36 -8.98 -0.97 -0.63
CA LEU A 36 -7.99 -1.50 0.29
C LEU A 36 -6.71 -1.83 -0.49
N ILE A 37 -5.58 -1.38 0.03
CA ILE A 37 -4.30 -1.52 -0.65
C ILE A 37 -3.27 -2.11 0.29
N ARG A 38 -2.68 -3.23 -0.09
CA ARG A 38 -1.59 -3.86 0.65
C ARG A 38 -0.27 -3.27 0.19
N LEU A 39 0.50 -2.73 1.12
CA LEU A 39 1.74 -2.05 0.81
C LEU A 39 2.96 -2.92 1.07
N ALA A 40 3.48 -2.92 2.29
CA ALA A 40 4.75 -3.54 2.61
C ALA A 40 4.86 -3.73 4.12
N PRO A 41 5.85 -4.50 4.61
CA PRO A 41 6.08 -4.58 6.05
C PRO A 41 6.44 -3.23 6.64
N VAL A 42 6.04 -3.01 7.88
CA VAL A 42 6.24 -1.72 8.55
C VAL A 42 7.72 -1.34 8.63
N GLY A 43 8.59 -2.31 8.84
CA GLY A 43 10.03 -2.05 8.91
C GLY A 43 10.58 -1.55 7.59
N PHE A 44 10.14 -2.13 6.48
CA PHE A 44 10.55 -1.68 5.16
C PHE A 44 10.14 -0.23 4.89
N LEU A 45 8.90 0.12 5.24
CA LEU A 45 8.42 1.49 5.05
C LEU A 45 9.16 2.49 5.91
N LYS A 46 9.49 2.10 7.15
CA LYS A 46 10.30 2.96 8.03
C LYS A 46 11.69 3.20 7.47
N GLN A 47 12.34 2.16 6.97
CA GLN A 47 13.67 2.28 6.38
C GLN A 47 13.69 3.17 5.15
N SER A 48 12.62 3.16 4.36
CA SER A 48 12.55 4.01 3.19
C SER A 48 12.23 5.46 3.52
N GLY A 49 11.92 5.77 4.79
CA GLY A 49 11.64 7.13 5.22
C GLY A 49 10.28 7.67 4.77
N LEU A 50 9.39 6.78 4.36
CA LEU A 50 8.07 7.18 3.89
C LEU A 50 7.06 6.98 5.01
N LEU A 51 6.58 8.09 5.57
CA LEU A 51 5.54 8.08 6.60
C LEU A 51 4.18 8.24 5.97
N LEU A 52 3.26 7.36 6.35
CA LEU A 52 1.89 7.40 5.87
C LEU A 52 0.94 7.69 7.02
N ARG A 53 0.03 8.62 6.80
CA ARG A 53 -0.94 9.03 7.80
C ARG A 53 -2.31 9.19 7.17
N GLU A 54 -3.34 9.08 7.99
CA GLU A 54 -4.68 9.43 7.56
C GLU A 54 -4.69 10.87 7.06
N GLY A 55 -5.37 11.09 5.93
CA GLY A 55 -5.43 12.40 5.31
C GLY A 55 -4.40 12.63 4.22
N ASP A 56 -3.36 11.80 4.12
CA ASP A 56 -2.37 11.91 3.06
C ASP A 56 -2.97 11.50 1.72
N THR A 57 -2.59 12.22 0.67
CA THR A 57 -2.95 11.85 -0.70
C THR A 57 -1.79 11.10 -1.33
N VAL A 58 -2.08 9.93 -1.88
CA VAL A 58 -1.06 9.07 -2.49
C VAL A 58 -1.56 8.51 -3.82
N ILE A 59 -0.60 8.09 -4.65
CA ILE A 59 -0.87 7.38 -5.91
C ILE A 59 -0.23 6.01 -5.77
N VAL A 60 -1.01 4.97 -6.06
CA VAL A 60 -0.56 3.59 -5.93
C VAL A 60 -0.78 2.86 -7.25
N LYS A 61 0.24 2.12 -7.68
CA LYS A 61 0.11 1.15 -8.78
C LYS A 61 0.18 -0.23 -8.20
N GLY A 62 -0.63 -1.14 -8.71
CA GLY A 62 -0.62 -2.49 -8.19
C GLY A 62 -1.46 -3.46 -8.98
N PHE A 63 -1.49 -4.70 -8.47
CA PHE A 63 -2.28 -5.79 -9.05
C PHE A 63 -3.57 -5.96 -8.27
N PRO A 64 -4.72 -6.04 -8.96
CA PRO A 64 -5.97 -6.36 -8.26
C PRO A 64 -5.98 -7.84 -7.89
N VAL A 65 -6.39 -8.13 -6.66
CA VAL A 65 -6.53 -9.49 -6.16
C VAL A 65 -7.92 -9.61 -5.54
N THR A 66 -8.67 -10.60 -5.94
CA THR A 66 -9.99 -10.87 -5.35
C THR A 66 -9.84 -11.97 -4.32
N GLY A 67 -10.25 -11.69 -3.09
CA GLY A 67 -10.16 -12.64 -1.99
C GLY A 67 -11.48 -12.76 -1.27
N MET A 68 -11.46 -13.52 -0.16
CA MET A 68 -12.65 -13.76 0.65
C MET A 68 -13.17 -12.48 1.31
N GLU A 69 -12.33 -11.48 1.46
CA GLU A 69 -12.69 -10.21 2.09
C GLU A 69 -12.99 -9.10 1.09
N GLY A 70 -13.10 -9.45 -0.19
CA GLY A 70 -13.37 -8.49 -1.25
C GLY A 70 -12.13 -8.17 -2.07
N ASP A 71 -12.18 -7.05 -2.77
CA ASP A 71 -11.11 -6.66 -3.69
C ASP A 71 -9.97 -5.99 -2.93
N LEU A 72 -8.76 -6.41 -3.23
CA LEU A 72 -7.52 -5.90 -2.66
C LEU A 72 -6.59 -5.51 -3.79
N LEU A 73 -5.93 -4.36 -3.67
CA LEU A 73 -4.88 -3.97 -4.59
C LEU A 73 -3.53 -4.22 -3.91
N VAL A 74 -2.70 -5.06 -4.51
CA VAL A 74 -1.35 -5.33 -4.00
C VAL A 74 -0.40 -4.38 -4.68
N ALA A 75 0.17 -3.44 -3.94
CA ALA A 75 0.93 -2.34 -4.49
C ALA A 75 2.29 -2.76 -5.01
N THR A 76 2.62 -2.33 -6.21
CA THR A 76 3.98 -2.44 -6.76
C THR A 76 4.75 -1.14 -6.58
N GLU A 77 4.03 -0.01 -6.55
CA GLU A 77 4.65 1.30 -6.44
C GLU A 77 3.75 2.22 -5.61
N LEU A 78 4.36 3.01 -4.76
CA LEU A 78 3.68 3.99 -3.93
C LEU A 78 4.32 5.36 -4.13
N ARG A 79 3.52 6.36 -4.45
CA ARG A 79 3.99 7.72 -4.60
C ARG A 79 3.27 8.65 -3.64
N LYS A 80 4.06 9.40 -2.88
CA LYS A 80 3.56 10.44 -1.99
C LYS A 80 4.36 11.70 -2.26
N GLY A 81 3.69 12.75 -2.79
CA GLY A 81 4.37 13.97 -3.19
C GLY A 81 5.38 13.68 -4.30
N GLU A 82 6.62 14.07 -4.09
CA GLU A 82 7.69 13.83 -5.06
C GLU A 82 8.43 12.52 -4.82
N LYS A 83 8.08 11.80 -3.76
CA LYS A 83 8.77 10.58 -3.39
C LYS A 83 8.03 9.36 -3.94
N THR A 84 8.77 8.53 -4.66
CA THR A 84 8.25 7.28 -5.23
C THR A 84 9.02 6.11 -4.63
N LEU A 85 8.28 5.09 -4.21
CA LEU A 85 8.85 3.92 -3.59
C LEU A 85 8.39 2.69 -4.34
N SER A 86 9.34 1.88 -4.81
CA SER A 86 9.06 0.60 -5.44
C SER A 86 8.92 -0.47 -4.35
N LEU A 87 7.78 -1.15 -4.34
CA LEU A 87 7.47 -2.17 -3.34
C LEU A 87 7.63 -3.58 -3.91
N ARG A 88 7.27 -3.76 -5.17
CA ARG A 88 7.37 -5.05 -5.87
C ARG A 88 7.65 -4.77 -7.33
N ASP A 89 8.25 -5.74 -8.02
CA ASP A 89 8.40 -5.63 -9.46
C ASP A 89 7.11 -6.06 -10.18
N THR A 90 7.13 -6.04 -11.52
CA THR A 90 5.95 -6.39 -12.32
C THR A 90 5.56 -7.86 -12.20
N ARG A 91 6.43 -8.70 -11.63
CA ARG A 91 6.16 -10.11 -11.38
C ARG A 91 5.72 -10.36 -9.94
N GLY A 92 5.60 -9.32 -9.15
CA GLY A 92 5.20 -9.42 -7.75
C GLY A 92 6.33 -9.72 -6.78
N ARG A 93 7.58 -9.68 -7.24
CA ARG A 93 8.73 -9.89 -6.34
C ARG A 93 8.86 -8.73 -5.38
N GLN A 94 8.99 -9.06 -4.11
CA GLN A 94 9.07 -8.08 -3.04
C GLN A 94 10.44 -7.40 -3.02
N ALA A 95 10.42 -6.10 -2.68
CA ALA A 95 11.65 -5.31 -2.54
C ALA A 95 12.33 -5.52 -1.19
N TRP A 96 11.67 -6.24 -0.28
CA TRP A 96 12.22 -6.53 1.06
C TRP A 96 12.60 -7.98 1.24
#